data_05a098db29a466d9b879a4a0b8fda8aa
#
_entry.id   05a098db29a466d9b879a4a0b8fda8aa
#
_cell.length_a   1.000
_cell.length_b   1.000
_cell.length_c   1.000
_cell.angle_alpha   90.00
_cell.angle_beta   90.00
_cell.angle_gamma   90.00
#
_symmetry.space_group_name_H-M   'P 1'
#
loop_
_entity.id
_entity.type
_entity.pdbx_description
1 polymer ?
#
loop_
_entity_poly.entity_id
_entity_poly.type
_entity_poly.pdbx_seq_one_letter_code
_entity_poly.pdbx_strand_id
1 'polypeptide(L)'
;IGRKFQKPTVFEQLTVFENLELALKTDKGVKSSMLFKLDSAQSDRLAEVLETIHLSASVSRMSGNLSHGQKQWLEIGMLLMQDPKLLLLDEPVAGMTDEETERTAELFLKLKGQHSLMVVEHDMSFIKTISEIVTVLCDGSVLAQGTLDEVQSDERVIEVYLGR
;
A
#
# COMPACT_ATOMS: atom_id res chain seq x y z
N ILE A 1 -0.41 12.82 -2.93
CA ILE A 1 -0.11 11.58 -3.63
C ILE A 1 0.89 10.83 -2.77
N GLY A 2 0.55 9.61 -2.35
CA GLY A 2 1.47 8.66 -1.72
C GLY A 2 1.97 7.67 -2.78
N ARG A 3 3.25 7.32 -2.76
CA ARG A 3 3.84 6.34 -3.67
C ARG A 3 4.64 5.31 -2.88
N LYS A 4 4.33 4.03 -3.12
CA LYS A 4 5.07 2.89 -2.64
C LYS A 4 5.90 2.31 -3.78
N PHE A 5 7.15 2.01 -3.50
CA PHE A 5 8.04 1.32 -4.43
C PHE A 5 8.01 -0.20 -4.17
N GLN A 6 8.51 -0.98 -5.12
CA GLN A 6 8.55 -2.44 -5.06
C GLN A 6 9.26 -2.99 -3.80
N LYS A 7 10.35 -2.36 -3.35
CA LYS A 7 11.03 -2.73 -2.10
C LYS A 7 10.55 -1.85 -0.95
N PRO A 8 10.16 -2.44 0.22
CA PRO A 8 9.74 -1.65 1.35
C PRO A 8 10.85 -0.73 1.85
N THR A 9 10.49 0.53 2.11
CA THR A 9 11.40 1.58 2.59
C THR A 9 11.09 1.94 4.04
N VAL A 10 11.14 0.95 4.93
CA VAL A 10 10.97 1.14 6.38
C VAL A 10 12.30 1.35 7.08
N PHE A 11 12.29 2.09 8.18
CA PHE A 11 13.47 2.28 9.04
C PHE A 11 13.60 1.07 9.98
N GLU A 12 14.39 0.08 9.60
CA GLU A 12 14.49 -1.21 10.29
C GLU A 12 14.96 -1.13 11.75
N GLN A 13 15.70 -0.07 12.09
CA GLN A 13 16.20 0.20 13.44
C GLN A 13 15.20 0.93 14.34
N LEU A 14 14.03 1.25 13.82
CA LEU A 14 12.93 1.88 14.54
C LEU A 14 11.80 0.88 14.75
N THR A 15 11.00 1.12 15.76
CA THR A 15 9.76 0.37 16.00
C THR A 15 8.72 0.70 14.95
N VAL A 16 7.66 -0.11 14.87
CA VAL A 16 6.48 0.17 14.03
C VAL A 16 5.90 1.54 14.37
N PHE A 17 5.77 1.84 15.67
CA PHE A 17 5.29 3.13 16.15
C PHE A 17 6.13 4.29 15.63
N GLU A 18 7.45 4.24 15.83
CA GLU A 18 8.37 5.30 15.44
C GLU A 18 8.40 5.53 13.92
N ASN A 19 8.25 4.47 13.11
CA ASN A 19 8.11 4.60 11.65
C ASN A 19 6.86 5.40 11.28
N LEU A 20 5.71 5.08 11.89
CA LEU A 20 4.46 5.79 11.65
C LEU A 20 4.51 7.23 12.16
N GLU A 21 5.10 7.46 13.34
CA GLU A 21 5.29 8.80 13.91
C GLU A 21 6.14 9.69 13.00
N LEU A 22 7.24 9.17 12.44
CA LEU A 22 8.07 9.90 11.47
C LEU A 22 7.34 10.28 10.19
N ALA A 23 6.35 9.47 9.80
CA ALA A 23 5.55 9.71 8.61
C ALA A 23 4.42 10.73 8.83
N LEU A 24 4.13 11.12 10.07
CA LEU A 24 3.12 12.13 10.38
C LEU A 24 3.40 13.44 9.64
N LYS A 25 2.32 14.00 9.10
CA LYS A 25 2.35 15.33 8.50
C LYS A 25 2.35 16.40 9.59
N THR A 26 3.54 16.74 10.07
CA THR A 26 3.72 17.79 11.10
C THR A 26 4.54 18.93 10.55
N ASP A 27 4.39 20.10 11.17
CA ASP A 27 5.23 21.27 10.89
C ASP A 27 6.65 20.97 11.39
N LYS A 28 7.57 20.67 10.47
CA LYS A 28 8.95 20.20 10.76
C LYS A 28 9.89 21.35 11.20
N GLY A 29 9.42 22.24 12.05
CA GLY A 29 10.28 23.25 12.68
C GLY A 29 11.23 22.60 13.70
N VAL A 30 12.51 22.99 13.68
CA VAL A 30 13.56 22.44 14.57
C VAL A 30 13.17 22.52 16.07
N LYS A 31 12.38 23.54 16.46
CA LYS A 31 11.90 23.71 17.84
C LYS A 31 10.72 22.78 18.19
N SER A 32 9.89 22.40 17.24
CA SER A 32 8.80 21.43 17.47
C SER A 32 9.31 19.99 17.55
N SER A 33 10.39 19.67 16.85
CA SER A 33 11.01 18.34 16.86
C SER A 33 11.63 17.96 18.21
N MET A 34 12.07 18.93 19.02
CA MET A 34 12.73 18.68 20.29
C MET A 34 11.75 18.46 21.47
N LEU A 35 10.50 18.88 21.34
CA LEU A 35 9.45 18.78 22.36
C LEU A 35 8.20 18.08 21.81
N PHE A 36 8.35 17.25 20.77
CA PHE A 36 7.24 16.62 20.10
C PHE A 36 6.55 15.63 21.04
N LYS A 37 5.33 15.96 21.43
CA LYS A 37 4.36 15.02 21.99
C LYS A 37 3.19 14.94 21.03
N LEU A 38 2.81 13.70 20.69
CA LEU A 38 1.59 13.47 19.94
C LEU A 38 0.41 14.15 20.63
N ASP A 39 -0.35 14.93 19.91
CA ASP A 39 -1.64 15.36 20.38
C ASP A 39 -2.68 14.22 20.32
N SER A 40 -3.85 14.44 20.88
CA SER A 40 -4.93 13.44 20.92
C SER A 40 -5.32 12.99 19.51
N ALA A 41 -5.49 13.92 18.56
CA ALA A 41 -5.89 13.61 17.20
C ALA A 41 -4.82 12.79 16.44
N GLN A 42 -3.55 13.11 16.66
CA GLN A 42 -2.42 12.35 16.08
C GLN A 42 -2.33 10.95 16.66
N SER A 43 -2.55 10.79 17.97
CA SER A 43 -2.59 9.48 18.63
C SER A 43 -3.75 8.63 18.11
N ASP A 44 -4.94 9.20 17.96
CA ASP A 44 -6.12 8.54 17.42
C ASP A 44 -5.89 8.10 15.96
N ARG A 45 -5.29 8.98 15.14
CA ARG A 45 -4.94 8.66 13.75
C ARG A 45 -3.93 7.53 13.67
N LEU A 46 -2.92 7.52 14.53
CA LEU A 46 -1.92 6.46 14.58
C LEU A 46 -2.54 5.11 14.97
N ALA A 47 -3.44 5.10 15.94
CA ALA A 47 -4.18 3.91 16.35
C ALA A 47 -5.06 3.37 15.20
N GLU A 48 -5.79 4.25 14.51
CA GLU A 48 -6.61 3.91 13.34
C GLU A 48 -5.77 3.28 12.22
N VAL A 49 -4.62 3.90 11.90
CA VAL A 49 -3.72 3.36 10.86
C VAL A 49 -3.15 2.01 11.27
N LEU A 50 -2.71 1.84 12.53
CA LEU A 50 -2.21 0.55 13.04
C LEU A 50 -3.25 -0.57 12.92
N GLU A 51 -4.50 -0.28 13.21
CA GLU A 51 -5.60 -1.24 13.05
C GLU A 51 -5.83 -1.55 11.57
N THR A 52 -5.83 -0.52 10.72
CA THR A 52 -6.04 -0.65 9.28
C THR A 52 -4.99 -1.53 8.63
N ILE A 53 -3.71 -1.37 8.99
CA ILE A 53 -2.60 -2.16 8.46
C ILE A 53 -2.31 -3.45 9.24
N HIS A 54 -3.18 -3.86 10.18
CA HIS A 54 -3.06 -5.09 10.98
C HIS A 54 -1.77 -5.21 11.81
N LEU A 55 -1.20 -4.11 12.27
CA LEU A 55 0.04 -4.08 13.05
C LEU A 55 -0.13 -3.61 14.50
N SER A 56 -1.36 -3.49 15.03
CA SER A 56 -1.63 -3.04 16.40
C SER A 56 -0.91 -3.89 17.46
N ALA A 57 -0.86 -5.21 17.28
CA ALA A 57 -0.15 -6.13 18.19
C ALA A 57 1.38 -6.01 18.10
N SER A 58 1.90 -5.36 17.06
CA SER A 58 3.35 -5.23 16.78
C SER A 58 3.87 -3.81 16.98
N VAL A 59 3.12 -2.91 17.59
CA VAL A 59 3.41 -1.47 17.70
C VAL A 59 4.80 -1.18 18.27
N SER A 60 5.24 -1.91 19.28
CA SER A 60 6.55 -1.76 19.93
C SER A 60 7.66 -2.65 19.33
N ARG A 61 7.32 -3.43 18.28
CA ARG A 61 8.28 -4.33 17.65
C ARG A 61 9.20 -3.56 16.72
N MET A 62 10.48 -3.90 16.72
CA MET A 62 11.45 -3.35 15.75
C MET A 62 11.04 -3.76 14.33
N SER A 63 10.99 -2.82 13.41
CA SER A 63 10.54 -3.07 12.03
C SER A 63 11.44 -4.03 11.27
N GLY A 64 12.72 -4.10 11.62
CA GLY A 64 13.65 -5.10 11.08
C GLY A 64 13.21 -6.54 11.32
N ASN A 65 12.46 -6.80 12.41
CA ASN A 65 11.98 -8.13 12.82
C ASN A 65 10.59 -8.49 12.26
N LEU A 66 10.01 -7.65 11.42
CA LEU A 66 8.75 -7.92 10.72
C LEU A 66 8.96 -8.87 9.55
N SER A 67 7.91 -9.65 9.18
CA SER A 67 7.89 -10.38 7.92
C SER A 67 7.94 -9.42 6.72
N HIS A 68 8.20 -9.96 5.53
CA HIS A 68 8.20 -9.13 4.32
C HIS A 68 6.84 -8.44 4.11
N GLY A 69 5.73 -9.18 4.20
CA GLY A 69 4.38 -8.63 4.09
C GLY A 69 4.07 -7.59 5.16
N GLN A 70 4.47 -7.82 6.41
CA GLN A 70 4.31 -6.84 7.49
C GLN A 70 5.09 -5.54 7.24
N LYS A 71 6.29 -5.62 6.63
CA LYS A 71 7.05 -4.43 6.22
C LYS A 71 6.31 -3.67 5.10
N GLN A 72 5.70 -4.38 4.16
CA GLN A 72 4.86 -3.78 3.12
C GLN A 72 3.65 -3.04 3.72
N TRP A 73 2.95 -3.66 4.69
CA TRP A 73 1.84 -3.02 5.39
C TRP A 73 2.28 -1.79 6.18
N LEU A 74 3.44 -1.85 6.85
CA LEU A 74 4.00 -0.69 7.55
C LEU A 74 4.27 0.46 6.59
N GLU A 75 4.84 0.20 5.41
CA GLU A 75 5.08 1.23 4.39
C GLU A 75 3.77 1.86 3.91
N ILE A 76 2.72 1.06 3.66
CA ILE A 76 1.39 1.57 3.34
C ILE A 76 0.87 2.44 4.49
N GLY A 77 1.02 2.01 5.74
CA GLY A 77 0.67 2.78 6.92
C GLY A 77 1.38 4.14 6.98
N MET A 78 2.68 4.17 6.69
CA MET A 78 3.43 5.42 6.63
C MET A 78 2.89 6.37 5.55
N LEU A 79 2.41 5.86 4.43
CA LEU A 79 1.74 6.67 3.41
C LEU A 79 0.39 7.19 3.91
N LEU A 80 -0.41 6.34 4.59
CA LEU A 80 -1.71 6.71 5.14
C LEU A 80 -1.61 7.80 6.22
N MET A 81 -0.50 7.84 6.99
CA MET A 81 -0.25 8.91 7.96
C MET A 81 -0.15 10.30 7.30
N GLN A 82 0.11 10.38 6.01
CA GLN A 82 0.18 11.62 5.23
C GLN A 82 -1.17 12.03 4.63
N ASP A 83 -2.23 11.24 4.85
CA ASP A 83 -3.57 11.44 4.30
C ASP A 83 -3.58 11.71 2.77
N PRO A 84 -3.03 10.80 1.95
CA PRO A 84 -2.95 10.99 0.51
C PRO A 84 -4.31 10.78 -0.15
N LYS A 85 -4.70 11.64 -1.09
CA LYS A 85 -5.89 11.40 -1.92
C LYS A 85 -5.71 10.27 -2.93
N LEU A 86 -4.48 10.01 -3.35
CA LEU A 86 -4.11 8.97 -4.32
C LEU A 86 -2.90 8.19 -3.80
N LEU A 87 -3.02 6.87 -3.78
CA LEU A 87 -1.94 5.92 -3.52
C LEU A 87 -1.53 5.26 -4.84
N LEU A 88 -0.24 5.33 -5.16
CA LEU A 88 0.39 4.61 -6.26
C LEU A 88 1.20 3.45 -5.68
N LEU A 89 0.81 2.23 -5.99
CA LEU A 89 1.35 1.02 -5.39
C LEU A 89 1.92 0.12 -6.50
N ASP A 90 3.22 -0.15 -6.39
CA ASP A 90 3.96 -0.95 -7.36
C ASP A 90 4.27 -2.31 -6.74
N GLU A 91 3.68 -3.38 -7.31
CA GLU A 91 3.75 -4.78 -6.87
C GLU A 91 3.58 -4.93 -5.33
N PRO A 92 2.45 -4.45 -4.76
CA PRO A 92 2.29 -4.41 -3.31
C PRO A 92 2.22 -5.79 -2.64
N VAL A 93 1.94 -6.87 -3.38
CA VAL A 93 1.86 -8.24 -2.85
C VAL A 93 3.03 -9.13 -3.26
N ALA A 94 4.04 -8.59 -3.96
CA ALA A 94 5.20 -9.36 -4.37
C ALA A 94 5.90 -10.01 -3.17
N GLY A 95 6.11 -11.34 -3.22
CA GLY A 95 6.80 -12.11 -2.17
C GLY A 95 5.99 -12.32 -0.88
N MET A 96 4.69 -12.03 -0.89
CA MET A 96 3.77 -12.35 0.20
C MET A 96 3.31 -13.81 0.14
N THR A 97 2.90 -14.35 1.28
CA THR A 97 2.15 -15.59 1.35
C THR A 97 0.71 -15.36 0.90
N ASP A 98 -0.02 -16.44 0.57
CA ASP A 98 -1.44 -16.35 0.18
C ASP A 98 -2.26 -15.63 1.26
N GLU A 99 -2.04 -15.95 2.55
CA GLU A 99 -2.71 -15.28 3.67
C GLU A 99 -2.39 -13.78 3.76
N GLU A 100 -1.12 -13.40 3.55
CA GLU A 100 -0.72 -11.99 3.52
C GLU A 100 -1.34 -11.26 2.33
N THR A 101 -1.44 -11.92 1.18
CA THR A 101 -2.08 -11.39 -0.04
C THR A 101 -3.58 -11.15 0.17
N GLU A 102 -4.30 -12.10 0.76
CA GLU A 102 -5.72 -11.95 1.11
C GLU A 102 -5.95 -10.77 2.06
N ARG A 103 -5.16 -10.67 3.12
CA ARG A 103 -5.23 -9.54 4.07
C ARG A 103 -4.90 -8.20 3.40
N THR A 104 -4.00 -8.20 2.42
CA THR A 104 -3.68 -6.99 1.65
C THR A 104 -4.85 -6.59 0.75
N ALA A 105 -5.55 -7.56 0.16
CA ALA A 105 -6.77 -7.29 -0.60
C ALA A 105 -7.87 -6.68 0.30
N GLU A 106 -8.10 -7.24 1.50
CA GLU A 106 -9.04 -6.67 2.48
C GLU A 106 -8.67 -5.24 2.87
N LEU A 107 -7.38 -4.98 3.10
CA LEU A 107 -6.87 -3.63 3.39
C LEU A 107 -7.22 -2.67 2.25
N PHE A 108 -6.97 -3.05 0.98
CA PHE A 108 -7.25 -2.18 -0.16
C PHE A 108 -8.74 -1.92 -0.36
N LEU A 109 -9.59 -2.93 -0.11
CA LEU A 109 -11.05 -2.77 -0.14
C LEU A 109 -11.54 -1.81 0.95
N LYS A 110 -10.93 -1.80 2.14
CA LYS A 110 -11.24 -0.82 3.20
C LYS A 110 -10.81 0.60 2.83
N LEU A 111 -9.68 0.75 2.12
CA LEU A 111 -9.19 2.06 1.69
C LEU A 111 -10.00 2.64 0.51
N LYS A 112 -10.70 1.78 -0.23
CA LYS A 112 -11.56 2.15 -1.33
C LYS A 112 -12.70 3.07 -0.86
N GLY A 113 -12.90 4.17 -1.56
CA GLY A 113 -13.88 5.20 -1.19
C GLY A 113 -13.33 6.32 -0.30
N GLN A 114 -12.24 6.09 0.43
CA GLN A 114 -11.50 7.13 1.16
C GLN A 114 -10.31 7.64 0.35
N HIS A 115 -9.65 6.74 -0.37
CA HIS A 115 -8.49 7.01 -1.22
C HIS A 115 -8.71 6.47 -2.62
N SER A 116 -8.16 7.15 -3.62
CA SER A 116 -7.99 6.56 -4.95
C SER A 116 -6.76 5.65 -4.93
N LEU A 117 -6.90 4.43 -5.45
CA LEU A 117 -5.81 3.46 -5.53
C LEU A 117 -5.46 3.23 -7.00
N MET A 118 -4.17 3.30 -7.33
CA MET A 118 -3.63 2.84 -8.60
C MET A 118 -2.56 1.80 -8.29
N VAL A 119 -2.80 0.57 -8.73
CA VAL A 119 -1.98 -0.59 -8.41
C VAL A 119 -1.39 -1.14 -9.70
N VAL A 120 -0.09 -1.37 -9.73
CA VAL A 120 0.61 -2.11 -10.78
C VAL A 120 0.87 -3.50 -10.24
N GLU A 121 0.30 -4.52 -10.85
CA GLU A 121 0.39 -5.90 -10.40
C GLU A 121 0.28 -6.87 -11.57
N HIS A 122 0.75 -8.09 -11.35
CA HIS A 122 0.66 -9.19 -12.29
C HIS A 122 -0.05 -10.43 -11.71
N ASP A 123 -0.39 -10.42 -10.42
CA ASP A 123 -1.23 -11.44 -9.79
C ASP A 123 -2.70 -11.23 -10.17
N MET A 124 -3.20 -12.06 -11.08
CA MET A 124 -4.56 -11.96 -11.60
C MET A 124 -5.63 -12.23 -10.55
N SER A 125 -5.35 -13.06 -9.54
CA SER A 125 -6.28 -13.36 -8.46
C SER A 125 -6.45 -12.14 -7.56
N PHE A 126 -5.35 -11.49 -7.23
CA PHE A 126 -5.35 -10.26 -6.46
C PHE A 126 -6.04 -9.11 -7.23
N ILE A 127 -5.69 -8.90 -8.51
CA ILE A 127 -6.34 -7.90 -9.37
C ILE A 127 -7.84 -8.12 -9.43
N LYS A 128 -8.29 -9.38 -9.62
CA LYS A 128 -9.72 -9.72 -9.66
C LYS A 128 -10.47 -9.29 -8.41
N THR A 129 -9.82 -9.40 -7.24
CA THR A 129 -10.44 -9.08 -5.96
C THR A 129 -10.57 -7.58 -5.74
N ILE A 130 -9.57 -6.77 -6.16
CA ILE A 130 -9.50 -5.36 -5.79
C ILE A 130 -9.90 -4.39 -6.90
N SER A 131 -9.81 -4.77 -8.18
CA SER A 131 -9.96 -3.84 -9.29
C SER A 131 -11.41 -3.53 -9.65
N GLU A 132 -11.64 -2.31 -10.10
CA GLU A 132 -12.86 -1.89 -10.81
C GLU A 132 -12.57 -1.71 -12.30
N ILE A 133 -11.42 -1.12 -12.61
CA ILE A 133 -10.94 -0.87 -13.96
C ILE A 133 -9.51 -1.40 -14.04
N VAL A 134 -9.24 -2.17 -15.08
CA VAL A 134 -7.91 -2.68 -15.41
C VAL A 134 -7.44 -2.00 -16.68
N THR A 135 -6.19 -1.54 -16.68
CA THR A 135 -5.53 -0.98 -17.86
C THR A 135 -4.31 -1.83 -18.18
N VAL A 136 -4.25 -2.41 -19.38
CA VAL A 136 -3.11 -3.15 -19.87
C VAL A 136 -2.19 -2.23 -20.65
N LEU A 137 -0.93 -2.20 -20.25
CA LEU A 137 0.14 -1.47 -20.93
C LEU A 137 1.03 -2.44 -21.70
N CYS A 138 1.31 -2.10 -22.95
CA CYS A 138 2.26 -2.81 -23.80
C CYS A 138 3.11 -1.79 -24.55
N ASP A 139 4.44 -1.95 -24.50
CA ASP A 139 5.41 -1.07 -25.18
C ASP A 139 5.18 0.43 -24.94
N GLY A 140 4.82 0.78 -23.70
CA GLY A 140 4.59 2.18 -23.31
C GLY A 140 3.26 2.78 -23.76
N SER A 141 2.36 1.97 -24.33
CA SER A 141 1.04 2.37 -24.81
C SER A 141 -0.07 1.61 -24.09
N VAL A 142 -1.26 2.22 -23.99
CA VAL A 142 -2.46 1.53 -23.50
C VAL A 142 -2.95 0.58 -24.58
N LEU A 143 -2.92 -0.73 -24.28
CA LEU A 143 -3.41 -1.78 -25.18
C LEU A 143 -4.91 -1.99 -25.04
N ALA A 144 -5.40 -2.09 -23.80
CA ALA A 144 -6.81 -2.29 -23.46
C ALA A 144 -7.12 -1.64 -22.11
N GLN A 145 -8.39 -1.27 -21.92
CA GLN A 145 -8.90 -0.76 -20.64
C GLN A 145 -10.37 -1.14 -20.49
N GLY A 146 -10.74 -1.64 -19.31
CA GLY A 146 -12.11 -2.06 -19.01
C GLY A 146 -12.18 -2.82 -17.70
N THR A 147 -13.25 -3.57 -17.47
CA THR A 147 -13.31 -4.57 -16.40
C THR A 147 -12.30 -5.69 -16.66
N LEU A 148 -11.95 -6.45 -15.63
CA LEU A 148 -11.01 -7.55 -15.81
C LEU A 148 -11.48 -8.56 -16.87
N ASP A 149 -12.77 -8.90 -16.88
CA ASP A 149 -13.36 -9.85 -17.83
C ASP A 149 -13.30 -9.33 -19.29
N GLU A 150 -13.56 -8.04 -19.49
CA GLU A 150 -13.43 -7.40 -20.81
C GLU A 150 -12.00 -7.43 -21.31
N VAL A 151 -11.05 -7.07 -20.43
CA VAL A 151 -9.61 -7.03 -20.76
C VAL A 151 -9.07 -8.43 -21.04
N GLN A 152 -9.46 -9.45 -20.27
CA GLN A 152 -9.04 -10.84 -20.48
C GLN A 152 -9.62 -11.45 -21.75
N SER A 153 -10.76 -10.90 -22.25
CA SER A 153 -11.40 -11.35 -23.48
C SER A 153 -10.91 -10.60 -24.75
N ASP A 154 -10.09 -9.56 -24.58
CA ASP A 154 -9.55 -8.79 -25.72
C ASP A 154 -8.48 -9.62 -26.45
N GLU A 155 -8.72 -9.89 -27.75
CA GLU A 155 -7.83 -10.70 -28.58
C GLU A 155 -6.39 -10.16 -28.62
N ARG A 156 -6.22 -8.83 -28.56
CA ARG A 156 -4.89 -8.17 -28.56
C ARG A 156 -4.14 -8.47 -27.25
N VAL A 157 -4.86 -8.51 -26.12
CA VAL A 157 -4.28 -8.85 -24.82
C VAL A 157 -3.88 -10.33 -24.79
N ILE A 158 -4.75 -11.21 -25.30
CA ILE A 158 -4.48 -12.65 -25.42
C ILE A 158 -3.24 -12.89 -26.27
N GLU A 159 -3.10 -12.23 -27.41
CA GLU A 159 -1.96 -12.36 -28.32
C GLU A 159 -0.64 -11.95 -27.62
N VAL A 160 -0.63 -10.82 -26.92
CA VAL A 160 0.56 -10.31 -26.20
C VAL A 160 0.96 -11.21 -25.05
N TYR A 161 0.03 -11.71 -24.25
CA TYR A 161 0.32 -12.51 -23.06
C TYR A 161 0.54 -13.99 -23.36
N LEU A 162 -0.12 -14.55 -24.36
CA LEU A 162 -0.01 -15.98 -24.74
C LEU A 162 0.96 -16.22 -25.88
N GLY A 163 1.51 -15.17 -26.50
CA GLY A 163 2.55 -15.30 -27.53
C GLY A 163 2.08 -16.02 -28.79
N ARG A 164 0.81 -15.80 -29.19
CA ARG A 164 0.24 -16.38 -30.40
C ARG A 164 0.12 -15.36 -31.51
#